data_54774ed3fed000d3f8fb7948e9ef342c
#
_entry.id   54774ed3fed000d3f8fb7948e9ef342c
#
_cell.length_a   1.000
_cell.length_b   1.000
_cell.length_c   1.000
_cell.angle_alpha   90.00
_cell.angle_beta   90.00
_cell.angle_gamma   90.00
#
_symmetry.space_group_name_H-M   'P 1'
#
loop_
_entity.id
_entity.type
_entity.pdbx_description
1 polymer ?
#
loop_
_entity_poly.entity_id
_entity_poly.type
_entity_poly.pdbx_seq_one_letter_code
_entity_poly.pdbx_strand_id
1 'polypeptide(L)'
;MQVIISDNYAYKCYRYLGVKAETKHRVRYSPRKVRDLYPNLIFSAWETVDRPGQVIVSDMTVIKVNHYCYFEVTLYFDAFTKEILSWKVADRRGARDPYIDGLEDVIALLKGSIEPVILHTDQGSVYASMAYNDLIRDTNIIRSMSRAGKPTDNPVNEALNGWIKEELYAEFKIELCWRMADFKQTIERYVKYYNTQRPCFAIGYDTPENYRKRYYKGELPRKQTFENRVLSPEPKFVQKKRQLSDNKDTYKGVSTFEKEIPEKS
;
A
#
# COMPACT_ATOMS: atom_id res chain seq x y z
N MET A 1 41.85 33.64 -14.70
CA MET A 1 41.58 33.82 -13.26
C MET A 1 40.25 33.15 -12.93
N GLN A 2 40.25 32.02 -12.22
CA GLN A 2 39.00 31.37 -11.80
C GLN A 2 38.53 32.05 -10.51
N VAL A 3 37.34 32.67 -10.55
CA VAL A 3 36.75 33.28 -9.38
C VAL A 3 35.76 32.27 -8.79
N ILE A 4 36.04 31.77 -7.60
CA ILE A 4 35.14 30.89 -6.87
C ILE A 4 34.16 31.75 -6.05
N ILE A 5 32.89 31.69 -6.37
CA ILE A 5 31.81 32.40 -5.67
C ILE A 5 30.93 31.41 -4.94
N SER A 6 30.38 31.79 -3.78
CA SER A 6 29.42 30.94 -3.05
C SER A 6 28.05 30.96 -3.73
N ASP A 7 27.28 29.86 -3.58
CA ASP A 7 25.92 29.72 -4.13
C ASP A 7 25.00 30.86 -3.68
N ASN A 8 25.12 31.28 -2.41
CA ASN A 8 24.35 32.39 -1.87
C ASN A 8 24.69 33.74 -2.58
N TYR A 9 25.95 33.95 -2.93
CA TYR A 9 26.33 35.13 -3.65
C TYR A 9 25.86 35.09 -5.11
N ALA A 10 26.04 33.96 -5.78
CA ALA A 10 25.50 33.74 -7.12
C ALA A 10 23.98 33.98 -7.17
N TYR A 11 23.23 33.47 -6.18
CA TYR A 11 21.78 33.67 -6.09
C TYR A 11 21.39 35.14 -5.91
N LYS A 12 22.13 35.90 -5.11
CA LYS A 12 21.94 37.39 -4.98
C LYS A 12 22.17 38.11 -6.29
N CYS A 13 23.22 37.72 -7.06
CA CYS A 13 23.52 38.29 -8.36
C CYS A 13 22.39 38.00 -9.36
N TYR A 14 21.87 36.74 -9.40
CA TYR A 14 20.73 36.40 -10.26
C TYR A 14 19.49 37.25 -9.94
N ARG A 15 19.19 37.43 -8.65
CA ARG A 15 18.07 38.30 -8.25
C ARG A 15 18.27 39.75 -8.66
N TYR A 16 19.47 40.27 -8.45
CA TYR A 16 19.79 41.67 -8.80
C TYR A 16 19.70 41.92 -10.34
N LEU A 17 20.18 40.98 -11.14
CA LEU A 17 20.15 41.03 -12.59
C LEU A 17 18.78 40.64 -13.21
N GLY A 18 17.81 40.26 -12.39
CA GLY A 18 16.50 39.81 -12.86
C GLY A 18 16.55 38.49 -13.68
N VAL A 19 17.66 37.77 -13.63
CA VAL A 19 17.84 36.53 -14.36
C VAL A 19 17.06 35.41 -13.60
N LYS A 20 16.14 34.80 -14.32
CA LYS A 20 15.40 33.61 -13.83
C LYS A 20 15.78 32.41 -14.68
N ALA A 21 16.12 31.31 -14.04
CA ALA A 21 16.30 30.06 -14.77
C ALA A 21 14.97 29.70 -15.47
N GLU A 22 15.03 29.49 -16.80
CA GLU A 22 13.90 28.87 -17.49
C GLU A 22 13.78 27.40 -17.05
N THR A 23 13.11 27.18 -15.95
CA THR A 23 12.70 25.84 -15.60
C THR A 23 11.59 25.44 -16.58
N LYS A 24 11.76 24.30 -17.27
CA LYS A 24 10.65 23.66 -17.98
C LYS A 24 9.45 23.69 -17.04
N HIS A 25 8.38 24.35 -17.48
CA HIS A 25 7.13 24.34 -16.72
C HIS A 25 6.83 22.90 -16.35
N ARG A 26 6.97 22.53 -15.07
CA ARG A 26 6.33 21.34 -14.58
C ARG A 26 4.86 21.57 -14.82
N VAL A 27 4.31 20.90 -15.83
CA VAL A 27 2.87 20.76 -15.96
C VAL A 27 2.46 20.25 -14.59
N ARG A 28 1.82 21.11 -13.79
CA ARG A 28 1.17 20.67 -12.57
C ARG A 28 0.11 19.70 -13.07
N TYR A 29 0.44 18.44 -13.00
CA TYR A 29 -0.55 17.40 -13.16
C TYR A 29 -1.53 17.68 -12.01
N SER A 30 -2.61 18.38 -12.33
CA SER A 30 -3.77 18.42 -11.46
C SER A 30 -4.12 16.96 -11.25
N PRO A 31 -4.01 16.40 -10.05
CA PRO A 31 -4.44 15.03 -9.85
C PRO A 31 -5.89 15.03 -10.35
N ARG A 32 -6.16 14.29 -11.44
CA ARG A 32 -7.53 13.97 -11.78
C ARG A 32 -8.13 13.53 -10.46
N LYS A 33 -9.24 14.14 -10.04
CA LYS A 33 -10.00 13.66 -8.89
C LYS A 33 -10.21 12.18 -9.15
N VAL A 34 -9.32 11.36 -8.62
CA VAL A 34 -9.46 9.92 -8.64
C VAL A 34 -10.72 9.73 -7.82
N ARG A 35 -11.82 9.40 -8.48
CA ARG A 35 -13.04 9.01 -7.78
C ARG A 35 -12.60 7.80 -6.98
N ASP A 36 -12.84 7.81 -5.68
CA ASP A 36 -12.66 6.63 -4.84
C ASP A 36 -13.55 5.54 -5.42
N LEU A 37 -12.97 4.73 -6.32
CA LEU A 37 -13.69 3.69 -7.04
C LEU A 37 -14.20 2.63 -6.08
N TYR A 38 -13.45 2.40 -5.01
CA TYR A 38 -13.77 1.42 -3.98
C TYR A 38 -13.48 2.00 -2.60
N PRO A 39 -14.34 1.75 -1.60
CA PRO A 39 -14.12 2.19 -0.24
C PRO A 39 -12.91 1.48 0.38
N ASN A 40 -12.26 2.12 1.35
CA ASN A 40 -11.30 1.46 2.21
C ASN A 40 -12.06 0.67 3.29
N LEU A 41 -12.22 -0.63 3.10
CA LEU A 41 -12.99 -1.49 4.01
C LEU A 41 -12.21 -1.87 5.26
N ILE A 42 -10.87 -1.87 5.20
CA ILE A 42 -10.04 -2.30 6.31
C ILE A 42 -9.65 -1.12 7.18
N PHE A 43 -9.26 -0.02 6.53
CA PHE A 43 -8.76 1.19 7.17
C PHE A 43 -7.73 0.87 8.26
N SER A 44 -8.00 1.11 9.54
CA SER A 44 -7.10 0.78 10.66
C SER A 44 -7.50 -0.49 11.41
N ALA A 45 -8.38 -1.32 10.83
CA ALA A 45 -8.90 -2.52 11.48
C ALA A 45 -8.11 -3.81 11.11
N TRP A 46 -6.80 -3.67 10.85
CA TRP A 46 -5.92 -4.79 10.50
C TRP A 46 -5.86 -5.87 11.58
N GLU A 47 -6.09 -5.49 12.84
CA GLU A 47 -6.19 -6.43 13.93
C GLU A 47 -7.42 -7.35 13.87
N THR A 48 -8.43 -7.02 13.06
CA THR A 48 -9.63 -7.85 12.88
C THR A 48 -9.44 -8.98 11.87
N VAL A 49 -8.30 -9.04 11.20
CA VAL A 49 -7.96 -10.12 10.28
C VAL A 49 -7.59 -11.34 11.10
N ASP A 50 -8.39 -12.38 11.04
CA ASP A 50 -8.32 -13.55 11.95
C ASP A 50 -8.25 -14.91 11.26
N ARG A 51 -8.29 -14.95 9.91
CA ARG A 51 -8.18 -16.17 9.13
C ARG A 51 -7.37 -16.00 7.83
N PRO A 52 -6.75 -17.10 7.33
CA PRO A 52 -6.10 -17.10 6.02
C PRO A 52 -7.07 -16.72 4.90
N GLY A 53 -6.59 -15.93 3.95
CA GLY A 53 -7.38 -15.51 2.80
C GLY A 53 -8.50 -14.51 3.07
N GLN A 54 -8.67 -14.02 4.30
CA GLN A 54 -9.67 -13.00 4.61
C GLN A 54 -9.36 -11.66 3.96
N VAL A 55 -8.09 -11.26 4.02
CA VAL A 55 -7.59 -10.04 3.42
C VAL A 55 -6.32 -10.35 2.66
N ILE A 56 -6.36 -10.13 1.36
CA ILE A 56 -5.20 -10.20 0.48
C ILE A 56 -4.83 -8.78 0.09
N VAL A 57 -3.56 -8.47 0.19
CA VAL A 57 -3.01 -7.16 -0.15
C VAL A 57 -2.17 -7.30 -1.40
N SER A 58 -2.29 -6.37 -2.35
CA SER A 58 -1.43 -6.33 -3.51
C SER A 58 -0.79 -4.96 -3.68
N ASP A 59 0.47 -4.97 -4.05
CA ASP A 59 1.24 -3.78 -4.36
C ASP A 59 2.35 -4.07 -5.38
N MET A 60 2.83 -3.03 -6.02
CA MET A 60 3.96 -3.08 -6.93
C MET A 60 5.15 -2.33 -6.35
N THR A 61 6.29 -2.96 -6.35
CA THR A 61 7.54 -2.36 -5.93
C THR A 61 8.59 -2.38 -7.02
N VAL A 62 9.40 -1.34 -7.09
CA VAL A 62 10.54 -1.28 -8.02
C VAL A 62 11.80 -1.72 -7.30
N ILE A 63 12.49 -2.70 -7.87
CA ILE A 63 13.80 -3.15 -7.41
C ILE A 63 14.84 -2.72 -8.46
N LYS A 64 15.78 -1.86 -8.03
CA LYS A 64 16.85 -1.35 -8.87
C LYS A 64 18.04 -2.28 -8.76
N VAL A 65 18.43 -2.90 -9.87
CA VAL A 65 19.67 -3.69 -9.93
C VAL A 65 20.89 -2.76 -10.03
N ASN A 66 20.79 -1.73 -10.88
CA ASN A 66 21.78 -0.67 -11.00
C ASN A 66 21.15 0.62 -11.53
N HIS A 67 21.94 1.61 -11.93
CA HIS A 67 21.43 2.89 -12.47
C HIS A 67 20.58 2.74 -13.74
N TYR A 68 20.81 1.69 -14.53
CA TYR A 68 20.18 1.49 -15.84
C TYR A 68 19.21 0.31 -15.87
N CYS A 69 19.29 -0.59 -14.89
CA CYS A 69 18.49 -1.81 -14.82
C CYS A 69 17.61 -1.82 -13.58
N TYR A 70 16.32 -1.98 -13.77
CA TYR A 70 15.34 -2.17 -12.70
C TYR A 70 14.26 -3.14 -13.14
N PHE A 71 13.61 -3.75 -12.18
CA PHE A 71 12.45 -4.61 -12.39
C PHE A 71 11.30 -4.14 -11.50
N GLU A 72 10.09 -4.25 -12.02
CA GLU A 72 8.85 -4.08 -11.25
C GLU A 72 8.39 -5.44 -10.74
N VAL A 73 8.17 -5.56 -9.46
CA VAL A 73 7.67 -6.78 -8.82
C VAL A 73 6.30 -6.50 -8.25
N THR A 74 5.29 -7.19 -8.76
CA THR A 74 3.94 -7.18 -8.19
C THR A 74 3.78 -8.36 -7.25
N LEU A 75 3.33 -8.09 -6.03
CA LEU A 75 3.17 -9.07 -4.98
C LEU A 75 1.71 -9.16 -4.55
N TYR A 76 1.27 -10.37 -4.23
CA TYR A 76 0.02 -10.64 -3.54
C TYR A 76 0.32 -11.35 -2.23
N PHE A 77 -0.23 -10.83 -1.15
CA PHE A 77 0.19 -11.14 0.20
C PHE A 77 -1.00 -11.34 1.11
N ASP A 78 -1.02 -12.44 1.87
CA ASP A 78 -2.05 -12.70 2.88
C ASP A 78 -1.77 -11.89 4.15
N ALA A 79 -2.69 -11.03 4.51
CA ALA A 79 -2.53 -10.16 5.67
C ALA A 79 -2.57 -10.92 7.01
N PHE A 80 -3.16 -12.10 7.07
CA PHE A 80 -3.19 -12.94 8.27
C PHE A 80 -1.93 -13.78 8.45
N THR A 81 -1.63 -14.62 7.47
CA THR A 81 -0.50 -15.56 7.54
C THR A 81 0.85 -14.91 7.27
N LYS A 82 0.84 -13.72 6.68
CA LYS A 82 2.03 -13.03 6.17
C LYS A 82 2.70 -13.77 5.00
N GLU A 83 1.98 -14.65 4.32
CA GLU A 83 2.48 -15.44 3.20
C GLU A 83 2.42 -14.65 1.88
N ILE A 84 3.48 -14.73 1.08
CA ILE A 84 3.46 -14.25 -0.30
C ILE A 84 2.77 -15.32 -1.13
N LEU A 85 1.57 -15.01 -1.63
CA LEU A 85 0.71 -15.93 -2.37
C LEU A 85 1.05 -16.00 -3.85
N SER A 86 1.37 -14.85 -4.44
CA SER A 86 1.80 -14.74 -5.83
C SER A 86 2.79 -13.60 -6.00
N TRP A 87 3.67 -13.75 -6.96
CA TRP A 87 4.62 -12.72 -7.38
C TRP A 87 4.81 -12.76 -8.88
N LYS A 88 4.91 -11.59 -9.50
CA LYS A 88 5.16 -11.44 -10.93
C LYS A 88 6.17 -10.32 -11.17
N VAL A 89 6.94 -10.45 -12.25
CA VAL A 89 8.05 -9.52 -12.56
C VAL A 89 7.89 -8.96 -13.96
N ALA A 90 8.13 -7.65 -14.10
CA ALA A 90 8.26 -6.97 -15.38
C ALA A 90 9.58 -6.22 -15.48
N ASP A 91 10.12 -6.12 -16.70
CA ASP A 91 11.33 -5.36 -17.05
C ASP A 91 10.99 -3.98 -17.65
N ARG A 92 9.72 -3.68 -17.82
CA ARG A 92 9.23 -2.40 -18.34
C ARG A 92 8.32 -1.72 -17.34
N ARG A 93 8.43 -0.41 -17.26
CA ARG A 93 7.66 0.40 -16.34
C ARG A 93 6.17 0.43 -16.72
N GLY A 94 5.33 0.19 -15.71
CA GLY A 94 3.88 0.26 -15.85
C GLY A 94 3.28 -0.90 -16.67
N ALA A 95 3.96 -2.04 -16.72
CA ALA A 95 3.41 -3.25 -17.31
C ALA A 95 2.13 -3.68 -16.57
N ARG A 96 1.10 -4.07 -17.30
CA ARG A 96 -0.19 -4.48 -16.73
C ARG A 96 -0.25 -5.97 -16.45
N ASP A 97 0.41 -6.76 -17.28
CA ASP A 97 0.36 -8.22 -17.23
C ASP A 97 0.70 -8.79 -15.84
N PRO A 98 1.75 -8.31 -15.11
CA PRO A 98 2.06 -8.82 -13.77
C PRO A 98 0.94 -8.68 -12.74
N TYR A 99 0.11 -7.65 -12.87
CA TYR A 99 -1.04 -7.46 -11.99
C TYR A 99 -2.16 -8.45 -12.30
N ILE A 100 -2.42 -8.67 -13.58
CA ILE A 100 -3.44 -9.60 -14.08
C ILE A 100 -3.05 -11.04 -13.74
N ASP A 101 -1.86 -11.46 -14.18
CA ASP A 101 -1.35 -12.82 -13.97
C ASP A 101 -1.24 -13.16 -12.47
N GLY A 102 -0.87 -12.17 -11.64
CA GLY A 102 -0.83 -12.35 -10.19
C GLY A 102 -2.20 -12.49 -9.56
N LEU A 103 -3.20 -11.77 -10.07
CA LEU A 103 -4.59 -11.90 -9.63
C LEU A 103 -5.16 -13.26 -10.04
N GLU A 104 -4.87 -13.74 -11.24
CA GLU A 104 -5.30 -15.07 -11.70
C GLU A 104 -4.75 -16.18 -10.81
N ASP A 105 -3.47 -16.10 -10.40
CA ASP A 105 -2.91 -17.04 -9.41
C ASP A 105 -3.71 -17.02 -8.11
N VAL A 106 -4.03 -15.83 -7.60
CA VAL A 106 -4.80 -15.68 -6.35
C VAL A 106 -6.21 -16.25 -6.50
N ILE A 107 -6.89 -15.97 -7.60
CA ILE A 107 -8.22 -16.53 -7.90
C ILE A 107 -8.15 -18.07 -7.95
N ALA A 108 -7.11 -18.62 -8.56
CA ALA A 108 -6.91 -20.06 -8.61
C ALA A 108 -6.68 -20.68 -7.22
N LEU A 109 -5.93 -20.00 -6.34
CA LEU A 109 -5.72 -20.43 -4.94
C LEU A 109 -7.01 -20.37 -4.11
N LEU A 110 -7.88 -19.42 -4.40
CA LEU A 110 -9.16 -19.23 -3.69
C LEU A 110 -10.28 -20.12 -4.25
N LYS A 111 -10.03 -20.86 -5.31
CA LYS A 111 -11.04 -21.70 -5.98
C LYS A 111 -11.64 -22.71 -4.99
N GLY A 112 -12.94 -22.66 -4.83
CA GLY A 112 -13.68 -23.51 -3.89
C GLY A 112 -13.88 -22.88 -2.50
N SER A 113 -13.31 -21.74 -2.21
CA SER A 113 -13.64 -20.96 -1.01
C SER A 113 -14.99 -20.25 -1.20
N ILE A 114 -15.89 -20.42 -0.24
CA ILE A 114 -17.21 -19.78 -0.23
C ILE A 114 -17.14 -18.43 0.52
N GLU A 115 -16.15 -18.27 1.38
CA GLU A 115 -16.04 -17.10 2.23
C GLU A 115 -15.56 -15.86 1.47
N PRO A 116 -16.09 -14.68 1.78
CA PRO A 116 -15.68 -13.46 1.12
C PRO A 116 -14.22 -13.12 1.43
N VAL A 117 -13.49 -12.68 0.41
CA VAL A 117 -12.09 -12.28 0.48
C VAL A 117 -11.98 -10.81 0.15
N ILE A 118 -11.35 -10.02 0.99
CA ILE A 118 -11.08 -8.61 0.71
C ILE A 118 -9.75 -8.49 -0.01
N LEU A 119 -9.78 -7.99 -1.25
CA LEU A 119 -8.57 -7.62 -1.98
C LEU A 119 -8.31 -6.13 -1.81
N HIS A 120 -7.30 -5.80 -1.01
CA HIS A 120 -6.90 -4.44 -0.70
C HIS A 120 -5.70 -4.00 -1.53
N THR A 121 -5.84 -2.90 -2.25
CA THR A 121 -4.81 -2.33 -3.14
C THR A 121 -4.69 -0.83 -2.95
N ASP A 122 -3.67 -0.23 -3.53
CA ASP A 122 -3.63 1.20 -3.74
C ASP A 122 -4.62 1.64 -4.86
N GLN A 123 -4.68 2.95 -5.13
CA GLN A 123 -5.49 3.53 -6.22
C GLN A 123 -4.74 3.56 -7.56
N GLY A 124 -3.81 2.62 -7.79
CA GLY A 124 -3.09 2.50 -9.04
C GLY A 124 -4.02 2.31 -10.25
N SER A 125 -3.67 2.90 -11.39
CA SER A 125 -4.51 2.87 -12.59
C SER A 125 -4.78 1.46 -13.11
N VAL A 126 -3.89 0.51 -12.86
CA VAL A 126 -4.06 -0.90 -13.27
C VAL A 126 -5.13 -1.55 -12.42
N TYR A 127 -5.09 -1.37 -11.09
CA TYR A 127 -6.12 -1.90 -10.17
C TYR A 127 -7.51 -1.30 -10.43
N ALA A 128 -7.57 -0.07 -10.97
CA ALA A 128 -8.80 0.59 -11.35
C ALA A 128 -9.29 0.23 -12.76
N SER A 129 -8.53 -0.56 -13.53
CA SER A 129 -8.86 -0.90 -14.92
C SER A 129 -10.04 -1.87 -15.01
N MET A 130 -10.79 -1.79 -16.11
CA MET A 130 -11.89 -2.73 -16.37
C MET A 130 -11.39 -4.17 -16.43
N ALA A 131 -10.29 -4.44 -17.14
CA ALA A 131 -9.73 -5.78 -17.27
C ALA A 131 -9.42 -6.43 -15.92
N TYR A 132 -8.86 -5.66 -14.98
CA TYR A 132 -8.58 -6.15 -13.62
C TYR A 132 -9.87 -6.45 -12.84
N ASN A 133 -10.88 -5.60 -12.97
CA ASN A 133 -12.15 -5.75 -12.26
C ASN A 133 -13.07 -6.82 -12.88
N ASP A 134 -12.97 -7.04 -14.19
CA ASP A 134 -13.73 -8.09 -14.87
C ASP A 134 -13.32 -9.50 -14.40
N LEU A 135 -12.06 -9.72 -14.08
CA LEU A 135 -11.58 -10.99 -13.50
C LEU A 135 -12.21 -11.31 -12.15
N ILE A 136 -12.58 -10.29 -11.40
CA ILE A 136 -13.11 -10.43 -10.03
C ILE A 136 -14.64 -10.58 -10.03
N ARG A 137 -15.30 -10.18 -11.09
CA ARG A 137 -16.77 -10.01 -11.15
C ARG A 137 -17.55 -11.23 -10.65
N ASP A 138 -17.13 -12.43 -11.06
CA ASP A 138 -17.80 -13.69 -10.75
C ASP A 138 -17.11 -14.47 -9.64
N THR A 139 -16.39 -13.77 -8.76
CA THR A 139 -15.67 -14.34 -7.63
C THR A 139 -16.26 -13.85 -6.31
N ASN A 140 -15.83 -14.44 -5.20
CA ASN A 140 -16.13 -13.98 -3.84
C ASN A 140 -15.19 -12.86 -3.35
N ILE A 141 -14.42 -12.22 -4.26
CA ILE A 141 -13.48 -11.15 -3.93
C ILE A 141 -14.20 -9.81 -3.86
N ILE A 142 -14.03 -9.13 -2.74
CA ILE A 142 -14.55 -7.78 -2.47
C ILE A 142 -13.40 -6.79 -2.57
N ARG A 143 -13.57 -5.74 -3.37
CA ARG A 143 -12.54 -4.72 -3.58
C ARG A 143 -12.49 -3.71 -2.42
N SER A 144 -11.26 -3.42 -2.01
CA SER A 144 -10.93 -2.37 -1.06
C SER A 144 -9.72 -1.57 -1.55
N MET A 145 -9.74 -0.25 -1.43
CA MET A 145 -8.62 0.59 -1.85
C MET A 145 -8.17 1.54 -0.75
N SER A 146 -6.86 1.70 -0.61
CA SER A 146 -6.27 2.76 0.22
C SER A 146 -6.65 4.13 -0.31
N ARG A 147 -6.70 5.13 0.53
CA ARG A 147 -6.90 6.51 0.10
C ARG A 147 -5.67 7.02 -0.65
N ALA A 148 -5.90 7.87 -1.66
CA ALA A 148 -4.82 8.45 -2.44
C ALA A 148 -3.81 9.22 -1.54
N GLY A 149 -2.53 8.89 -1.66
CA GLY A 149 -1.44 9.56 -0.92
C GLY A 149 -1.47 9.35 0.60
N LYS A 150 -2.09 8.27 1.07
CA LYS A 150 -2.11 7.87 2.49
C LYS A 150 -1.46 6.50 2.67
N PRO A 151 -0.13 6.44 2.74
CA PRO A 151 0.61 5.20 2.95
C PRO A 151 0.15 4.46 4.22
N THR A 152 -0.17 5.20 5.26
CA THR A 152 -0.68 4.63 6.53
C THR A 152 -1.93 3.76 6.40
N ASP A 153 -2.61 3.80 5.27
CA ASP A 153 -3.78 2.94 5.02
C ASP A 153 -3.38 1.51 4.62
N ASN A 154 -2.11 1.30 4.27
CA ASN A 154 -1.58 -0.02 3.91
C ASN A 154 -0.22 -0.31 4.60
N PRO A 155 -0.18 -0.30 5.94
CA PRO A 155 1.06 -0.50 6.70
C PRO A 155 1.69 -1.88 6.46
N VAL A 156 0.87 -2.86 6.07
CA VAL A 156 1.32 -4.22 5.78
C VAL A 156 2.24 -4.24 4.57
N ASN A 157 1.85 -3.57 3.48
CA ASN A 157 2.67 -3.49 2.27
C ASN A 157 3.93 -2.65 2.47
N GLU A 158 3.85 -1.56 3.22
CA GLU A 158 5.02 -0.71 3.46
C GLU A 158 6.10 -1.48 4.24
N ALA A 159 5.70 -2.16 5.32
CA ALA A 159 6.61 -2.99 6.09
C ALA A 159 7.19 -4.13 5.23
N LEU A 160 6.35 -4.83 4.48
CA LEU A 160 6.77 -5.92 3.61
C LEU A 160 7.77 -5.46 2.54
N ASN A 161 7.43 -4.40 1.80
CA ASN A 161 8.29 -3.88 0.73
C ASN A 161 9.65 -3.38 1.25
N GLY A 162 9.69 -2.82 2.46
CA GLY A 162 10.93 -2.44 3.13
C GLY A 162 11.82 -3.66 3.39
N TRP A 163 11.29 -4.66 4.09
CA TRP A 163 12.02 -5.89 4.43
C TRP A 163 12.47 -6.66 3.19
N ILE A 164 11.59 -6.85 2.20
CA ILE A 164 11.92 -7.54 0.96
C ILE A 164 13.11 -6.89 0.27
N LYS A 165 13.14 -5.57 0.14
CA LYS A 165 14.25 -4.88 -0.51
C LYS A 165 15.55 -5.05 0.27
N GLU A 166 15.52 -4.82 1.57
CA GLU A 166 16.71 -4.97 2.39
C GLU A 166 17.30 -6.38 2.30
N GLU A 167 16.48 -7.42 2.44
CA GLU A 167 16.92 -8.80 2.40
C GLU A 167 17.40 -9.23 1.00
N LEU A 168 16.73 -8.79 -0.07
CA LEU A 168 17.14 -9.08 -1.44
C LEU A 168 18.52 -8.51 -1.75
N TYR A 169 18.84 -7.32 -1.28
CA TYR A 169 20.17 -6.73 -1.46
C TYR A 169 21.21 -7.36 -0.53
N ALA A 170 20.90 -7.52 0.75
CA ALA A 170 21.84 -8.01 1.74
C ALA A 170 22.21 -9.48 1.53
N GLU A 171 21.21 -10.35 1.40
CA GLU A 171 21.36 -11.81 1.45
C GLU A 171 21.34 -12.45 0.05
N PHE A 172 20.49 -11.96 -0.83
CA PHE A 172 20.26 -12.58 -2.14
C PHE A 172 21.06 -11.96 -3.28
N LYS A 173 21.79 -10.84 -3.00
CA LYS A 173 22.66 -10.16 -3.96
C LYS A 173 21.95 -9.83 -5.27
N ILE A 174 20.73 -9.27 -5.13
CA ILE A 174 19.84 -8.99 -6.27
C ILE A 174 20.47 -8.02 -7.28
N GLU A 175 21.42 -7.21 -6.84
CA GLU A 175 22.18 -6.28 -7.68
C GLU A 175 23.03 -6.96 -8.75
N LEU A 176 23.25 -8.26 -8.63
CA LEU A 176 23.99 -9.06 -9.62
C LEU A 176 23.08 -9.63 -10.72
N CYS A 177 21.76 -9.51 -10.58
CA CYS A 177 20.78 -10.12 -11.47
C CYS A 177 20.38 -9.18 -12.60
N TRP A 178 21.21 -9.07 -13.64
CA TRP A 178 20.97 -8.13 -14.75
C TRP A 178 20.02 -8.67 -15.82
N ARG A 179 19.82 -9.99 -15.85
CA ARG A 179 18.88 -10.63 -16.77
C ARG A 179 17.57 -10.95 -16.05
N MET A 180 16.47 -10.83 -16.77
CA MET A 180 15.14 -11.16 -16.25
C MET A 180 15.09 -12.59 -15.68
N ALA A 181 15.74 -13.56 -16.33
CA ALA A 181 15.74 -14.94 -15.87
C ALA A 181 16.43 -15.09 -14.50
N ASP A 182 17.61 -14.50 -14.33
CA ASP A 182 18.38 -14.53 -13.08
C ASP A 182 17.63 -13.81 -11.97
N PHE A 183 17.00 -12.68 -12.31
CA PHE A 183 16.18 -11.92 -11.39
C PHE A 183 14.98 -12.74 -10.93
N LYS A 184 14.21 -13.34 -11.84
CA LYS A 184 13.07 -14.20 -11.51
C LYS A 184 13.49 -15.38 -10.62
N GLN A 185 14.58 -16.05 -10.95
CA GLN A 185 15.09 -17.16 -10.15
C GLN A 185 15.48 -16.71 -8.74
N THR A 186 16.05 -15.52 -8.59
CA THR A 186 16.40 -14.98 -7.29
C THR A 186 15.17 -14.61 -6.48
N ILE A 187 14.15 -14.00 -7.10
CA ILE A 187 12.86 -13.73 -6.44
C ILE A 187 12.18 -15.03 -6.02
N GLU A 188 12.18 -16.06 -6.86
CA GLU A 188 11.62 -17.37 -6.53
C GLU A 188 12.28 -17.99 -5.29
N ARG A 189 13.63 -17.99 -5.26
CA ARG A 189 14.38 -18.45 -4.08
C ARG A 189 14.05 -17.64 -2.83
N TYR A 190 13.93 -16.31 -2.99
CA TYR A 190 13.59 -15.44 -1.91
C TYR A 190 12.18 -15.72 -1.37
N VAL A 191 11.18 -15.82 -2.24
CA VAL A 191 9.78 -16.10 -1.83
C VAL A 191 9.68 -17.45 -1.13
N LYS A 192 10.39 -18.46 -1.62
CA LYS A 192 10.47 -19.76 -0.95
C LYS A 192 11.08 -19.63 0.45
N TYR A 193 12.22 -18.95 0.58
CA TYR A 193 12.85 -18.67 1.86
C TYR A 193 11.90 -17.90 2.79
N TYR A 194 11.30 -16.83 2.28
CA TYR A 194 10.38 -15.98 3.03
C TYR A 194 9.20 -16.78 3.61
N ASN A 195 8.56 -17.61 2.80
CA ASN A 195 7.38 -18.35 3.22
C ASN A 195 7.72 -19.53 4.15
N THR A 196 8.87 -20.19 3.96
CA THR A 196 9.16 -21.50 4.61
C THR A 196 10.25 -21.46 5.68
N GLN A 197 11.10 -20.45 5.70
CA GLN A 197 12.29 -20.43 6.57
C GLN A 197 12.43 -19.13 7.39
N ARG A 198 11.96 -18.00 6.85
CA ARG A 198 12.11 -16.71 7.47
C ARG A 198 11.18 -16.56 8.69
N PRO A 199 11.72 -16.32 9.91
CA PRO A 199 10.88 -16.01 11.06
C PRO A 199 10.18 -14.67 10.90
N CYS A 200 8.88 -14.62 11.11
CA CYS A 200 8.10 -13.39 11.03
C CYS A 200 7.63 -12.95 12.44
N PHE A 201 8.15 -11.81 12.88
CA PHE A 201 7.81 -11.24 14.19
C PHE A 201 6.29 -11.08 14.40
N ALA A 202 5.57 -10.63 13.36
CA ALA A 202 4.14 -10.33 13.43
C ALA A 202 3.26 -11.57 13.72
N ILE A 203 3.79 -12.78 13.53
CA ILE A 203 3.13 -14.05 13.79
C ILE A 203 3.88 -14.90 14.84
N GLY A 204 4.59 -14.21 15.74
CA GLY A 204 5.28 -14.86 16.86
C GLY A 204 6.55 -15.61 16.48
N TYR A 205 7.30 -15.10 15.50
CA TYR A 205 8.52 -15.70 14.95
C TYR A 205 8.32 -17.05 14.24
N ASP A 206 7.06 -17.37 13.92
CA ASP A 206 6.77 -18.52 13.05
C ASP A 206 7.06 -18.18 11.59
N THR A 207 7.13 -19.19 10.73
CA THR A 207 7.16 -18.96 9.28
C THR A 207 5.75 -18.84 8.73
N PRO A 208 5.51 -18.04 7.68
CA PRO A 208 4.18 -17.88 7.09
C PRO A 208 3.46 -19.18 6.76
N GLU A 209 4.17 -20.11 6.12
CA GLU A 209 3.60 -21.43 5.76
C GLU A 209 3.26 -22.28 6.99
N ASN A 210 4.15 -22.32 8.00
CA ASN A 210 3.89 -23.08 9.21
C ASN A 210 2.73 -22.49 10.00
N TYR A 211 2.66 -21.16 10.09
CA TYR A 211 1.55 -20.46 10.75
C TYR A 211 0.21 -20.80 10.07
N ARG A 212 0.14 -20.81 8.74
CA ARG A 212 -1.03 -21.26 7.98
C ARG A 212 -1.39 -22.71 8.28
N LYS A 213 -0.41 -23.63 8.31
CA LYS A 213 -0.62 -25.04 8.64
C LYS A 213 -1.18 -25.21 10.04
N ARG A 214 -0.66 -24.49 11.02
CA ARG A 214 -1.14 -24.51 12.41
C ARG A 214 -2.54 -23.96 12.55
N TYR A 215 -2.90 -22.93 11.79
CA TYR A 215 -4.27 -22.42 11.76
C TYR A 215 -5.26 -23.52 11.37
N TYR A 216 -5.02 -24.19 10.25
CA TYR A 216 -5.92 -25.25 9.78
C TYR A 216 -5.96 -26.50 10.67
N LYS A 217 -4.95 -26.71 11.50
CA LYS A 217 -4.94 -27.75 12.53
C LYS A 217 -5.66 -27.33 13.83
N GLY A 218 -6.09 -26.07 13.92
CA GLY A 218 -6.69 -25.52 15.14
C GLY A 218 -5.69 -25.30 16.29
N GLU A 219 -4.38 -25.24 16.00
CA GLU A 219 -3.32 -25.08 17.01
C GLU A 219 -3.07 -23.61 17.40
N LEU A 220 -3.63 -22.65 16.63
CA LEU A 220 -3.47 -21.24 16.96
C LEU A 220 -4.52 -20.83 18.00
N PRO A 221 -4.10 -20.06 19.03
CA PRO A 221 -5.06 -19.54 20.00
C PRO A 221 -6.02 -18.59 19.28
N ARG A 222 -7.33 -18.77 19.52
CA ARG A 222 -8.33 -17.81 19.07
C ARG A 222 -8.00 -16.45 19.66
N LYS A 223 -7.87 -15.44 18.82
CA LYS A 223 -7.72 -14.07 19.29
C LYS A 223 -9.06 -13.61 19.87
N GLN A 224 -9.21 -13.70 21.19
CA GLN A 224 -10.45 -13.38 21.92
C GLN A 224 -10.96 -11.95 21.71
N THR A 225 -10.14 -11.07 21.17
CA THR A 225 -10.47 -9.64 20.95
C THR A 225 -11.43 -9.40 19.80
N PHE A 226 -11.83 -10.41 19.02
CA PHE A 226 -12.51 -10.21 17.73
C PHE A 226 -13.88 -10.84 17.59
N GLU A 227 -14.36 -11.59 18.57
CA GLU A 227 -15.63 -12.32 18.48
C GLU A 227 -16.86 -11.44 18.20
N ASN A 228 -16.76 -10.12 18.37
CA ASN A 228 -17.87 -9.18 18.16
C ASN A 228 -17.52 -7.98 17.24
N ARG A 229 -16.39 -7.98 16.56
CA ARG A 229 -16.06 -6.88 15.66
C ARG A 229 -16.50 -7.19 14.24
N VAL A 230 -17.61 -6.62 13.85
CA VAL A 230 -17.99 -6.52 12.45
C VAL A 230 -17.07 -5.48 11.78
N LEU A 231 -16.47 -5.83 10.63
CA LEU A 231 -15.78 -4.85 9.80
C LEU A 231 -16.75 -3.70 9.51
N SER A 232 -16.43 -2.52 10.01
CA SER A 232 -17.30 -1.37 9.77
C SER A 232 -17.32 -1.06 8.28
N PRO A 233 -18.48 -0.98 7.64
CA PRO A 233 -18.59 -0.54 6.24
C PRO A 233 -18.08 0.89 6.05
N GLU A 234 -18.00 1.68 7.12
CA GLU A 234 -17.42 3.01 7.11
C GLU A 234 -16.03 3.03 7.75
N PRO A 235 -15.01 3.57 7.06
CA PRO A 235 -13.70 3.78 7.64
C PRO A 235 -13.78 4.59 8.95
N LYS A 236 -13.04 4.19 9.99
CA LYS A 236 -12.98 4.92 11.28
C LYS A 236 -12.70 6.41 11.11
N PHE A 237 -11.98 6.79 10.06
CA PHE A 237 -11.73 8.19 9.71
C PHE A 237 -13.02 8.95 9.34
N VAL A 238 -13.90 8.34 8.58
CA VAL A 238 -15.19 8.94 8.19
C VAL A 238 -16.07 9.12 9.43
N GLN A 239 -16.13 8.10 10.29
CA GLN A 239 -16.83 8.15 11.57
C GLN A 239 -16.29 9.28 12.46
N LYS A 240 -14.97 9.39 12.60
CA LYS A 240 -14.32 10.45 13.37
C LYS A 240 -14.57 11.85 12.78
N LYS A 241 -14.62 11.96 11.45
CA LYS A 241 -14.89 13.23 10.77
C LYS A 241 -16.35 13.64 10.95
N ARG A 242 -17.31 12.71 10.93
CA ARG A 242 -18.71 12.98 11.27
C ARG A 242 -18.86 13.43 12.71
N GLN A 243 -18.27 12.73 13.68
CA GLN A 243 -18.29 13.13 15.08
C GLN A 243 -17.73 14.53 15.33
N LEU A 244 -16.67 14.91 14.58
CA LEU A 244 -16.09 16.24 14.65
C LEU A 244 -16.98 17.31 13.98
N SER A 245 -17.75 16.97 12.93
CA SER A 245 -18.73 17.88 12.34
C SER A 245 -19.93 18.09 13.25
N ASP A 246 -20.46 17.01 13.80
CA ASP A 246 -21.60 17.05 14.72
C ASP A 246 -21.28 17.83 16.00
N ASN A 247 -20.04 17.70 16.53
CA ASN A 247 -19.58 18.52 17.64
C ASN A 247 -19.36 19.99 17.27
N LYS A 248 -19.01 20.33 16.03
CA LYS A 248 -18.88 21.72 15.58
C LYS A 248 -20.23 22.40 15.42
N ASP A 249 -21.24 21.68 15.03
CA ASP A 249 -22.60 22.24 14.91
C ASP A 249 -23.25 22.44 16.28
N THR A 250 -22.88 21.65 17.30
CA THR A 250 -23.27 21.86 18.69
C THR A 250 -22.60 23.09 19.34
N TYR A 251 -21.38 23.46 18.88
CA TYR A 251 -20.68 24.65 19.38
C TYR A 251 -21.05 25.94 18.67
N LYS A 252 -21.73 25.91 17.53
CA LYS A 252 -22.20 27.13 16.85
C LYS A 252 -23.45 27.75 17.49
N GLY A 253 -24.06 27.06 18.45
CA GLY A 253 -25.22 27.55 19.20
C GLY A 253 -24.89 28.41 20.42
N VAL A 254 -23.62 28.70 20.72
CA VAL A 254 -23.23 29.45 21.93
C VAL A 254 -22.17 30.51 21.58
N SER A 255 -22.49 31.44 20.72
CA SER A 255 -21.75 32.73 20.66
C SER A 255 -22.53 33.83 19.95
N THR A 256 -23.58 34.30 20.58
CA THR A 256 -24.05 35.66 20.42
C THR A 256 -23.99 36.33 21.79
N PHE A 257 -22.82 36.65 22.26
CA PHE A 257 -22.65 37.72 23.20
C PHE A 257 -22.45 39.00 22.37
N GLU A 258 -23.49 39.74 22.16
CA GLU A 258 -23.46 41.14 21.74
C GLU A 258 -22.62 41.92 22.76
N LYS A 259 -21.50 42.44 22.31
CA LYS A 259 -20.78 43.49 23.05
C LYS A 259 -21.49 44.80 22.81
N GLU A 260 -22.31 45.23 23.76
CA GLU A 260 -22.74 46.62 23.87
C GLU A 260 -21.49 47.48 24.05
N ILE A 261 -21.28 48.38 23.12
CA ILE A 261 -20.28 49.44 23.21
C ILE A 261 -20.95 50.58 23.92
N PRO A 262 -20.47 51.09 25.08
CA PRO A 262 -21.04 52.27 25.68
C PRO A 262 -20.63 53.49 24.86
N GLU A 263 -21.64 54.25 24.41
CA GLU A 263 -21.47 55.59 23.86
C GLU A 263 -20.87 56.49 24.92
N LYS A 264 -19.80 57.20 24.59
CA LYS A 264 -19.23 58.26 25.36
C LYS A 264 -19.97 59.58 25.02
N SER A 265 -20.64 60.11 25.95
CA SER A 265 -21.02 61.53 26.03
C SER A 265 -19.80 62.43 26.19
#